data_d0a183b0fd67dc29d21186562bf6ac30
#
_entry.id   d0a183b0fd67dc29d21186562bf6ac30
#
_cell.length_a   1.000
_cell.length_b   1.000
_cell.length_c   1.000
_cell.angle_alpha   90.00
_cell.angle_beta   90.00
_cell.angle_gamma   90.00
#
_symmetry.space_group_name_H-M   'P 1'
#
loop_
_entity.id
_entity.type
_entity.pdbx_description
1 polymer ?
#
loop_
_entity_poly.entity_id
_entity_poly.type
_entity_poly.pdbx_seq_one_letter_code
_entity_poly.pdbx_strand_id
1 'polypeptide(L)'
;MKKHHYYIIILVVAGLFILPQLWMHKMILGADAIFHYNRFYETAQQIKTGHFSYFISIFGFQQSGRIINAVYGPLFAYFQGVIVLIAGSWFRYQLLSNFLVYAIAGCSFFKLLTYAKINQNIALFTSTIFMTTYSINYWVLNQGFTSWGTALLPICLIPIIDMKNQRFPFIKMGVSMALMTQVHMLTAIMLGLVYLPFFISYARQHWKEAFLDVFKAILIYLCLSINVWISLIMIETSDQLKMPFINEQMSEKAIDLKGSYWLEYPKSLYLILIIGLIICLIYWKRISKFTKQLLLLSGLFLLLSTSLIPWTWMVTHQIPFVSLIQFPFRFFAPFTVLYLFFFASVIHELRAKKIFSLVLLALSVLSIGQNLKSNQQELSLWGSRSLVSKHTFVKGSEKAARQSFFSNDLGKALLSIQKSSPDYLPIYHGDANNKYVSYEEQILEQSPIFFKTITDNHLELAWQAEKVGEIQLPVVLYHNSKLISGKKELTPIRLSNIGLPTIQQKVGKNTIHLRYDPPSYMMFVFAFCTLSWFSLFLFCGYRFWQRK
;
A
#
# COMPACT_ATOMS: atom_id res chain seq x y z
N MET A 1 33.63 1.80 11.53
CA MET A 1 32.72 2.90 11.14
C MET A 1 31.68 3.15 12.24
N LYS A 2 31.32 4.43 12.51
CA LYS A 2 30.21 4.75 13.42
C LYS A 2 28.90 4.35 12.76
N LYS A 3 27.88 3.98 13.56
CA LYS A 3 26.61 3.44 13.07
C LYS A 3 25.88 4.32 12.04
N HIS A 4 26.01 5.64 12.14
CA HIS A 4 25.36 6.56 11.19
C HIS A 4 25.91 6.47 9.76
N HIS A 5 27.19 6.09 9.56
CA HIS A 5 27.76 5.93 8.22
C HIS A 5 27.07 4.82 7.41
N TYR A 6 26.62 3.75 8.07
CA TYR A 6 25.88 2.67 7.39
C TYR A 6 24.53 3.15 6.86
N TYR A 7 23.81 4.00 7.62
CA TYR A 7 22.57 4.62 7.13
C TYR A 7 22.84 5.55 5.94
N ILE A 8 23.93 6.33 5.98
CA ILE A 8 24.33 7.19 4.84
C ILE A 8 24.57 6.34 3.59
N ILE A 9 25.30 5.21 3.71
CA ILE A 9 25.52 4.30 2.57
C ILE A 9 24.19 3.78 2.01
N ILE A 10 23.25 3.37 2.87
CA ILE A 10 21.91 2.93 2.44
C ILE A 10 21.18 4.03 1.68
N LEU A 11 21.20 5.28 2.18
CA LEU A 11 20.58 6.41 1.50
C LEU A 11 21.25 6.74 0.16
N VAL A 12 22.58 6.63 0.09
CA VAL A 12 23.32 6.78 -1.18
C VAL A 12 22.92 5.70 -2.18
N VAL A 13 22.80 4.43 -1.75
CA VAL A 13 22.34 3.34 -2.62
C VAL A 13 20.90 3.58 -3.08
N ALA A 14 20.00 4.05 -2.19
CA ALA A 14 18.63 4.44 -2.58
C ALA A 14 18.65 5.57 -3.63
N GLY A 15 19.54 6.56 -3.47
CA GLY A 15 19.78 7.61 -4.46
C GLY A 15 20.28 7.09 -5.80
N LEU A 16 21.21 6.12 -5.80
CA LEU A 16 21.70 5.47 -7.03
C LEU A 16 20.55 4.81 -7.83
N PHE A 17 19.57 4.18 -7.15
CA PHE A 17 18.47 3.50 -7.83
C PHE A 17 17.53 4.43 -8.59
N ILE A 18 17.45 5.70 -8.22
CA ILE A 18 16.63 6.68 -8.93
C ILE A 18 17.39 7.45 -10.02
N LEU A 19 18.73 7.34 -10.09
CA LEU A 19 19.55 8.06 -11.08
C LEU A 19 19.14 7.77 -12.54
N PRO A 20 18.85 6.52 -12.96
CA PRO A 20 18.41 6.26 -14.32
C PRO A 20 17.15 7.06 -14.68
N GLN A 21 16.17 7.14 -13.77
CA GLN A 21 14.94 7.90 -13.97
C GLN A 21 15.20 9.40 -14.06
N LEU A 22 16.04 9.92 -13.18
CA LEU A 22 16.43 11.34 -13.17
C LEU A 22 17.16 11.72 -14.47
N TRP A 23 18.12 10.91 -14.91
CA TRP A 23 18.91 11.19 -16.11
C TRP A 23 18.11 11.04 -17.41
N MET A 24 17.36 9.96 -17.54
CA MET A 24 16.55 9.73 -18.74
C MET A 24 15.34 10.67 -18.83
N HIS A 25 14.96 11.33 -17.73
CA HIS A 25 13.77 12.18 -17.63
C HIS A 25 12.50 11.48 -18.11
N LYS A 26 12.27 10.23 -17.64
CA LYS A 26 11.18 9.34 -18.04
C LYS A 26 10.48 8.77 -16.82
N MET A 27 9.28 8.21 -17.05
CA MET A 27 8.47 7.60 -15.99
C MET A 27 8.18 6.14 -16.28
N ILE A 28 7.78 5.43 -15.23
CA ILE A 28 7.23 4.07 -15.32
C ILE A 28 5.79 4.15 -14.82
N LEU A 29 4.82 3.92 -15.70
CA LEU A 29 3.42 3.80 -15.34
C LEU A 29 3.02 2.33 -15.35
N GLY A 30 3.02 1.73 -14.17
CA GLY A 30 2.54 0.38 -13.98
C GLY A 30 1.02 0.31 -13.85
N ALA A 31 0.52 -0.90 -13.67
CA ALA A 31 -0.92 -1.18 -13.67
C ALA A 31 -1.73 -0.35 -12.66
N ASP A 32 -1.16 -0.04 -11.49
CA ASP A 32 -1.86 0.64 -10.41
C ASP A 32 -1.54 2.13 -10.29
N ALA A 33 -0.70 2.67 -11.20
CA ALA A 33 -0.22 4.05 -11.13
C ALA A 33 -1.37 5.08 -11.05
N ILE A 34 -2.28 5.06 -12.01
CA ILE A 34 -3.37 6.04 -12.12
C ILE A 34 -4.33 5.94 -10.92
N PHE A 35 -4.59 4.72 -10.43
CA PHE A 35 -5.40 4.52 -9.22
C PHE A 35 -4.77 5.19 -8.01
N HIS A 36 -3.48 4.93 -7.74
CA HIS A 36 -2.79 5.50 -6.59
C HIS A 36 -2.55 7.00 -6.74
N TYR A 37 -2.29 7.49 -7.95
CA TYR A 37 -2.13 8.93 -8.17
C TYR A 37 -3.44 9.69 -7.89
N ASN A 38 -4.60 9.16 -8.25
CA ASN A 38 -5.90 9.73 -7.86
C ASN A 38 -6.08 9.77 -6.34
N ARG A 39 -5.70 8.69 -5.61
CA ARG A 39 -5.75 8.65 -4.14
C ARG A 39 -4.91 9.74 -3.49
N PHE A 40 -3.69 9.92 -3.99
CA PHE A 40 -2.73 10.86 -3.43
C PHE A 40 -3.01 12.30 -3.88
N TYR A 41 -3.55 12.48 -5.08
CA TYR A 41 -4.07 13.77 -5.54
C TYR A 41 -5.21 14.24 -4.65
N GLU A 42 -6.15 13.36 -4.31
CA GLU A 42 -7.23 13.63 -3.37
C GLU A 42 -6.71 14.24 -2.08
N THR A 43 -5.80 13.52 -1.41
CA THR A 43 -5.26 13.99 -0.12
C THR A 43 -4.34 15.21 -0.24
N ALA A 44 -3.59 15.33 -1.33
CA ALA A 44 -2.77 16.50 -1.62
C ALA A 44 -3.64 17.76 -1.78
N GLN A 45 -4.74 17.67 -2.54
CA GLN A 45 -5.64 18.80 -2.72
C GLN A 45 -6.39 19.16 -1.43
N GLN A 46 -6.82 18.17 -0.65
CA GLN A 46 -7.42 18.40 0.66
C GLN A 46 -6.49 19.21 1.58
N ILE A 47 -5.21 18.82 1.66
CA ILE A 47 -4.21 19.56 2.46
C ILE A 47 -3.98 20.96 1.90
N LYS A 48 -3.87 21.11 0.56
CA LYS A 48 -3.57 22.38 -0.10
C LYS A 48 -4.70 23.40 0.07
N THR A 49 -5.95 22.96 -0.03
CA THR A 49 -7.13 23.84 -0.03
C THR A 49 -7.78 23.99 1.32
N GLY A 50 -7.48 23.08 2.28
CA GLY A 50 -8.17 23.02 3.57
C GLY A 50 -9.55 22.39 3.51
N HIS A 51 -9.97 21.86 2.36
CA HIS A 51 -11.26 21.19 2.19
C HIS A 51 -11.10 19.68 2.40
N PHE A 52 -11.50 19.19 3.56
CA PHE A 52 -11.31 17.79 3.95
C PHE A 52 -12.59 16.97 3.77
N SER A 53 -12.44 15.83 3.10
CA SER A 53 -13.46 14.79 2.99
C SER A 53 -12.81 13.43 3.25
N TYR A 54 -13.11 12.84 4.41
CA TYR A 54 -12.51 11.56 4.79
C TYR A 54 -13.09 10.39 3.99
N PHE A 55 -14.39 10.41 3.74
CA PHE A 55 -15.10 9.26 3.13
C PHE A 55 -15.10 9.32 1.61
N ILE A 56 -15.58 10.39 1.03
CA ILE A 56 -15.76 10.51 -0.42
C ILE A 56 -14.66 11.33 -1.08
N SER A 57 -14.31 10.95 -2.31
CA SER A 57 -13.32 11.66 -3.14
C SER A 57 -13.99 12.86 -3.82
N ILE A 58 -13.54 14.07 -3.47
CA ILE A 58 -14.06 15.32 -4.01
C ILE A 58 -13.08 15.98 -5.00
N PHE A 59 -11.83 15.56 -5.06
CA PHE A 59 -10.81 16.04 -6.00
C PHE A 59 -10.38 14.98 -7.01
N GLY A 60 -10.04 13.77 -6.55
CA GLY A 60 -9.62 12.65 -7.38
C GLY A 60 -10.80 11.88 -7.99
N PHE A 61 -10.48 10.85 -8.77
CA PHE A 61 -11.47 9.94 -9.36
C PHE A 61 -12.60 10.67 -10.10
N GLN A 62 -12.25 11.66 -10.93
CA GLN A 62 -13.16 12.51 -11.70
C GLN A 62 -14.17 13.27 -10.82
N GLN A 63 -13.82 13.53 -9.56
CA GLN A 63 -14.73 14.15 -8.59
C GLN A 63 -16.09 13.44 -8.54
N SER A 64 -16.05 12.11 -8.49
CA SER A 64 -17.26 11.28 -8.55
C SER A 64 -17.86 10.94 -7.18
N GLY A 65 -17.32 11.45 -6.08
CA GLY A 65 -17.83 11.18 -4.73
C GLY A 65 -17.60 9.75 -4.24
N ARG A 66 -16.59 9.03 -4.77
CA ARG A 66 -16.34 7.62 -4.44
C ARG A 66 -15.67 7.45 -3.08
N ILE A 67 -16.04 6.40 -2.37
CA ILE A 67 -15.34 5.93 -1.16
C ILE A 67 -14.11 5.13 -1.59
N ILE A 68 -12.91 5.62 -1.27
CA ILE A 68 -11.63 4.93 -1.54
C ILE A 68 -10.69 5.02 -0.33
N ASN A 69 -10.24 6.23 0.05
CA ASN A 69 -9.22 6.37 1.08
C ASN A 69 -9.68 5.91 2.45
N ALA A 70 -10.98 6.02 2.76
CA ALA A 70 -11.55 5.58 4.04
C ALA A 70 -11.36 4.07 4.28
N VAL A 71 -11.36 3.26 3.22
CA VAL A 71 -11.21 1.79 3.28
C VAL A 71 -9.81 1.29 2.88
N TYR A 72 -8.90 2.19 2.49
CA TYR A 72 -7.63 1.81 1.87
C TYR A 72 -6.39 2.47 2.50
N GLY A 73 -6.31 2.57 3.83
CA GLY A 73 -5.16 3.14 4.53
C GLY A 73 -5.08 4.67 4.45
N PRO A 74 -5.99 5.37 5.12
CA PRO A 74 -6.14 6.83 4.97
C PRO A 74 -4.91 7.61 5.43
N LEU A 75 -4.30 7.26 6.56
CA LEU A 75 -3.13 7.99 7.08
C LEU A 75 -1.96 7.95 6.09
N PHE A 76 -1.74 6.80 5.46
CA PHE A 76 -0.65 6.68 4.49
C PHE A 76 -0.95 7.40 3.17
N ALA A 77 -2.23 7.52 2.78
CA ALA A 77 -2.63 8.34 1.65
C ALA A 77 -2.33 9.83 1.90
N TYR A 78 -2.56 10.35 3.10
CA TYR A 78 -2.16 11.71 3.48
C TYR A 78 -0.65 11.90 3.49
N PHE A 79 0.12 10.92 3.98
CA PHE A 79 1.58 10.96 3.88
C PHE A 79 2.04 11.06 2.43
N GLN A 80 1.48 10.28 1.53
CA GLN A 80 1.76 10.37 0.09
C GLN A 80 1.30 11.71 -0.50
N GLY A 81 0.17 12.24 -0.07
CA GLY A 81 -0.32 13.56 -0.46
C GLY A 81 0.65 14.69 -0.12
N VAL A 82 1.28 14.64 1.06
CA VAL A 82 2.35 15.58 1.43
C VAL A 82 3.54 15.46 0.47
N ILE A 83 3.95 14.24 0.11
CA ILE A 83 5.03 14.03 -0.86
C ILE A 83 4.66 14.59 -2.24
N VAL A 84 3.41 14.43 -2.69
CA VAL A 84 2.91 15.02 -3.95
C VAL A 84 3.00 16.55 -3.91
N LEU A 85 2.63 17.19 -2.81
CA LEU A 85 2.73 18.66 -2.65
C LEU A 85 4.17 19.14 -2.68
N ILE A 86 5.08 18.47 -1.99
CA ILE A 86 6.52 18.79 -1.99
C ILE A 86 7.11 18.63 -3.40
N ALA A 87 6.70 17.60 -4.12
CA ALA A 87 7.18 17.29 -5.46
C ALA A 87 6.68 18.28 -6.52
N GLY A 88 5.43 18.69 -6.45
CA GLY A 88 4.79 19.63 -7.37
C GLY A 88 4.54 19.10 -8.79
N SER A 89 5.01 17.91 -9.16
CA SER A 89 4.69 17.21 -10.42
C SER A 89 4.73 15.70 -10.20
N TRP A 90 4.04 14.93 -11.05
CA TRP A 90 4.03 13.46 -10.93
C TRP A 90 5.39 12.83 -11.19
N PHE A 91 6.18 13.40 -12.09
CA PHE A 91 7.56 12.96 -12.32
C PHE A 91 8.41 13.07 -11.05
N ARG A 92 8.42 14.24 -10.42
CA ARG A 92 9.18 14.46 -9.18
C ARG A 92 8.61 13.63 -8.01
N TYR A 93 7.27 13.48 -7.95
CA TYR A 93 6.65 12.60 -6.98
C TYR A 93 7.15 11.16 -7.13
N GLN A 94 7.19 10.62 -8.36
CA GLN A 94 7.67 9.26 -8.59
C GLN A 94 9.15 9.11 -8.18
N LEU A 95 10.00 10.08 -8.47
CA LEU A 95 11.39 10.10 -7.99
C LEU A 95 11.46 10.03 -6.46
N LEU A 96 10.74 10.91 -5.76
CA LEU A 96 10.74 10.96 -4.31
C LEU A 96 10.14 9.69 -3.69
N SER A 97 9.03 9.19 -4.20
CA SER A 97 8.39 7.99 -3.68
C SER A 97 9.25 6.75 -3.91
N ASN A 98 9.90 6.62 -5.06
CA ASN A 98 10.86 5.55 -5.36
C ASN A 98 12.08 5.62 -4.43
N PHE A 99 12.65 6.80 -4.24
CA PHE A 99 13.74 6.99 -3.27
C PHE A 99 13.31 6.57 -1.86
N LEU A 100 12.13 7.02 -1.40
CA LEU A 100 11.64 6.74 -0.06
C LEU A 100 11.37 5.26 0.17
N VAL A 101 10.77 4.54 -0.79
CA VAL A 101 10.51 3.11 -0.61
C VAL A 101 11.81 2.32 -0.48
N TYR A 102 12.84 2.65 -1.28
CA TYR A 102 14.17 2.05 -1.15
C TYR A 102 14.83 2.41 0.18
N ALA A 103 14.84 3.69 0.54
CA ALA A 103 15.46 4.17 1.78
C ALA A 103 14.81 3.54 3.02
N ILE A 104 13.47 3.50 3.08
CA ILE A 104 12.73 2.87 4.17
C ILE A 104 13.03 1.38 4.23
N ALA A 105 13.01 0.66 3.10
CA ALA A 105 13.33 -0.76 3.03
C ALA A 105 14.74 -1.05 3.59
N GLY A 106 15.75 -0.35 3.09
CA GLY A 106 17.14 -0.54 3.53
C GLY A 106 17.34 -0.18 5.01
N CYS A 107 16.84 0.98 5.43
CA CYS A 107 16.98 1.45 6.82
C CYS A 107 16.23 0.56 7.82
N SER A 108 15.01 0.13 7.49
CA SER A 108 14.19 -0.74 8.35
C SER A 108 14.84 -2.11 8.52
N PHE A 109 15.35 -2.69 7.43
CA PHE A 109 16.01 -3.99 7.47
C PHE A 109 17.35 -3.92 8.22
N PHE A 110 18.16 -2.92 7.95
CA PHE A 110 19.40 -2.67 8.69
C PHE A 110 19.14 -2.49 10.21
N LYS A 111 18.09 -1.77 10.56
CA LYS A 111 17.66 -1.60 11.96
C LYS A 111 17.27 -2.92 12.60
N LEU A 112 16.48 -3.76 11.92
CA LEU A 112 16.10 -5.10 12.38
C LEU A 112 17.34 -5.95 12.68
N LEU A 113 18.25 -6.07 11.71
CA LEU A 113 19.44 -6.91 11.82
C LEU A 113 20.39 -6.42 12.92
N THR A 114 20.62 -5.10 13.00
CA THR A 114 21.46 -4.53 14.07
C THR A 114 20.80 -4.61 15.45
N TYR A 115 19.47 -4.59 15.53
CA TYR A 115 18.74 -4.83 16.78
C TYR A 115 18.89 -6.30 17.23
N ALA A 116 18.92 -7.24 16.30
CA ALA A 116 19.26 -8.64 16.52
C ALA A 116 20.76 -8.88 16.80
N LYS A 117 21.56 -7.82 16.94
CA LYS A 117 23.02 -7.85 17.17
C LYS A 117 23.84 -8.52 16.06
N ILE A 118 23.29 -8.62 14.84
CA ILE A 118 24.02 -9.11 13.68
C ILE A 118 25.14 -8.12 13.28
N ASN A 119 26.24 -8.64 12.78
CA ASN A 119 27.38 -7.84 12.34
C ASN A 119 26.94 -6.75 11.35
N GLN A 120 27.45 -5.52 11.52
CA GLN A 120 27.00 -4.35 10.76
C GLN A 120 27.27 -4.47 9.25
N ASN A 121 28.36 -5.12 8.82
CA ASN A 121 28.64 -5.32 7.39
C ASN A 121 27.67 -6.34 6.78
N ILE A 122 27.41 -7.46 7.47
CA ILE A 122 26.39 -8.43 7.07
C ILE A 122 25.03 -7.75 6.98
N ALA A 123 24.68 -6.94 8.00
CA ALA A 123 23.43 -6.19 8.03
C ALA A 123 23.32 -5.22 6.86
N LEU A 124 24.38 -4.45 6.54
CA LEU A 124 24.41 -3.52 5.42
C LEU A 124 24.18 -4.24 4.09
N PHE A 125 24.98 -5.26 3.79
CA PHE A 125 24.92 -5.94 2.49
C PHE A 125 23.58 -6.68 2.30
N THR A 126 23.08 -7.35 3.35
CA THR A 126 21.77 -8.00 3.29
C THR A 126 20.64 -6.98 3.10
N SER A 127 20.74 -5.81 3.75
CA SER A 127 19.77 -4.73 3.56
C SER A 127 19.82 -4.16 2.14
N THR A 128 20.99 -4.03 1.56
CA THR A 128 21.16 -3.60 0.16
C THR A 128 20.53 -4.60 -0.80
N ILE A 129 20.75 -5.91 -0.58
CA ILE A 129 20.11 -6.96 -1.39
C ILE A 129 18.59 -6.90 -1.23
N PHE A 130 18.07 -6.70 0.00
CA PHE A 130 16.64 -6.56 0.24
C PHE A 130 16.03 -5.40 -0.55
N MET A 131 16.70 -4.24 -0.61
CA MET A 131 16.23 -3.09 -1.40
C MET A 131 16.05 -3.43 -2.88
N THR A 132 16.83 -4.37 -3.44
CA THR A 132 16.76 -4.74 -4.85
C THR A 132 15.76 -5.87 -5.15
N THR A 133 15.15 -6.48 -4.13
CA THR A 133 14.18 -7.56 -4.35
C THR A 133 12.93 -7.06 -5.05
N TYR A 134 12.29 -7.92 -5.82
CA TYR A 134 11.04 -7.56 -6.50
C TYR A 134 9.93 -7.19 -5.50
N SER A 135 9.96 -7.73 -4.30
CA SER A 135 9.05 -7.33 -3.21
C SER A 135 9.09 -5.82 -2.90
N ILE A 136 10.21 -5.15 -3.18
CA ILE A 136 10.37 -3.69 -3.08
C ILE A 136 10.16 -3.03 -4.45
N ASN A 137 10.75 -3.60 -5.51
CA ASN A 137 10.65 -3.05 -6.86
C ASN A 137 9.25 -3.11 -7.47
N TYR A 138 8.34 -3.87 -6.89
CA TYR A 138 6.96 -3.93 -7.33
C TYR A 138 6.24 -2.57 -7.24
N TRP A 139 6.63 -1.68 -6.29
CA TRP A 139 6.21 -0.29 -6.32
C TRP A 139 6.81 0.47 -7.51
N VAL A 140 8.11 0.35 -7.72
CA VAL A 140 8.84 1.11 -8.74
C VAL A 140 8.37 0.77 -10.16
N LEU A 141 8.13 -0.52 -10.43
CA LEU A 141 7.81 -1.04 -11.75
C LEU A 141 6.30 -1.11 -12.04
N ASN A 142 5.48 -1.36 -11.03
CA ASN A 142 4.03 -1.59 -11.20
C ASN A 142 3.15 -0.69 -10.34
N GLN A 143 3.71 0.14 -9.48
CA GLN A 143 3.05 0.88 -8.41
C GLN A 143 2.22 -0.04 -7.49
N GLY A 144 2.69 -1.28 -7.32
CA GLY A 144 2.07 -2.25 -6.42
C GLY A 144 2.24 -1.85 -4.96
N PHE A 145 1.15 -1.54 -4.28
CA PHE A 145 1.15 -0.92 -2.95
C PHE A 145 1.70 -1.83 -1.84
N THR A 146 1.69 -3.15 -2.05
CA THR A 146 2.28 -4.14 -1.14
C THR A 146 3.75 -3.82 -0.78
N SER A 147 4.51 -3.19 -1.69
CA SER A 147 5.92 -2.84 -1.45
C SER A 147 6.12 -1.87 -0.29
N TRP A 148 5.18 -0.95 -0.05
CA TRP A 148 5.24 -0.04 1.10
C TRP A 148 5.09 -0.78 2.43
N GLY A 149 4.14 -1.71 2.50
CA GLY A 149 4.03 -2.63 3.64
C GLY A 149 5.30 -3.47 3.81
N THR A 150 5.85 -4.00 2.71
CA THR A 150 7.08 -4.80 2.72
C THR A 150 8.30 -3.99 3.19
N ALA A 151 8.43 -2.74 2.77
CA ALA A 151 9.53 -1.85 3.19
C ALA A 151 9.52 -1.56 4.70
N LEU A 152 8.32 -1.47 5.30
CA LEU A 152 8.14 -1.25 6.74
C LEU A 152 8.15 -2.55 7.56
N LEU A 153 7.88 -3.70 6.93
CA LEU A 153 7.79 -4.99 7.62
C LEU A 153 9.01 -5.30 8.51
N PRO A 154 10.27 -5.08 8.08
CA PRO A 154 11.43 -5.39 8.92
C PRO A 154 11.43 -4.64 10.27
N ILE A 155 11.11 -3.35 10.30
CA ILE A 155 11.07 -2.62 11.57
C ILE A 155 9.94 -3.11 12.46
N CYS A 156 8.82 -3.52 11.86
CA CYS A 156 7.68 -4.13 12.56
C CYS A 156 7.98 -5.55 13.08
N LEU A 157 9.06 -6.19 12.66
CA LEU A 157 9.51 -7.50 13.20
C LEU A 157 10.38 -7.37 14.47
N ILE A 158 10.78 -6.16 14.88
CA ILE A 158 11.57 -5.99 16.11
C ILE A 158 10.93 -6.66 17.33
N PRO A 159 9.59 -6.65 17.52
CA PRO A 159 8.94 -7.35 18.65
C PRO A 159 9.29 -8.83 18.78
N ILE A 160 9.53 -9.56 17.67
CA ILE A 160 9.88 -10.99 17.76
C ILE A 160 11.25 -11.23 18.44
N ILE A 161 12.16 -10.25 18.32
CA ILE A 161 13.47 -10.32 18.98
C ILE A 161 13.33 -10.09 20.48
N ASP A 162 12.43 -9.16 20.88
CA ASP A 162 12.14 -8.93 22.30
C ASP A 162 11.47 -10.17 22.93
N MET A 163 10.51 -10.79 22.24
CA MET A 163 9.87 -12.04 22.67
C MET A 163 10.88 -13.20 22.79
N LYS A 164 11.83 -13.32 21.84
CA LYS A 164 12.95 -14.25 21.93
C LYS A 164 13.75 -14.05 23.23
N ASN A 165 13.93 -12.78 23.66
CA ASN A 165 14.64 -12.42 24.87
C ASN A 165 13.75 -12.41 26.14
N GLN A 166 12.63 -13.12 26.08
CA GLN A 166 11.67 -13.28 27.20
C GLN A 166 11.09 -11.95 27.71
N ARG A 167 10.88 -10.97 26.81
CA ARG A 167 10.26 -9.69 27.10
C ARG A 167 9.13 -9.43 26.13
N PHE A 168 7.92 -9.24 26.64
CA PHE A 168 6.81 -8.91 25.75
C PHE A 168 6.75 -7.39 25.48
N PRO A 169 6.93 -6.97 24.22
CA PRO A 169 7.01 -5.56 23.86
C PRO A 169 5.63 -5.01 23.44
N PHE A 170 4.64 -4.98 24.35
CA PHE A 170 3.24 -4.65 24.01
C PHE A 170 3.09 -3.31 23.26
N ILE A 171 3.84 -2.25 23.65
CA ILE A 171 3.81 -0.97 22.92
C ILE A 171 4.31 -1.12 21.49
N LYS A 172 5.48 -1.73 21.30
CA LYS A 172 6.04 -1.91 19.95
C LYS A 172 5.14 -2.77 19.07
N MET A 173 4.56 -3.83 19.62
CA MET A 173 3.65 -4.72 18.92
C MET A 173 2.37 -4.00 18.51
N GLY A 174 1.69 -3.32 19.42
CA GLY A 174 0.48 -2.55 19.13
C GLY A 174 0.73 -1.45 18.08
N VAL A 175 1.82 -0.68 18.25
CA VAL A 175 2.22 0.36 17.28
C VAL A 175 2.55 -0.23 15.91
N SER A 176 3.29 -1.35 15.85
CA SER A 176 3.64 -2.01 14.59
C SER A 176 2.41 -2.51 13.84
N MET A 177 1.46 -3.12 14.55
CA MET A 177 0.19 -3.57 13.97
C MET A 177 -0.65 -2.39 13.47
N ALA A 178 -0.75 -1.31 14.26
CA ALA A 178 -1.50 -0.12 13.88
C ALA A 178 -0.87 0.58 12.66
N LEU A 179 0.45 0.78 12.67
CA LEU A 179 1.17 1.35 11.53
C LEU A 179 0.92 0.54 10.25
N MET A 180 1.03 -0.79 10.33
CA MET A 180 0.84 -1.64 9.17
C MET A 180 -0.61 -1.61 8.68
N THR A 181 -1.60 -1.56 9.57
CA THR A 181 -3.03 -1.40 9.22
C THR A 181 -3.30 -0.08 8.50
N GLN A 182 -2.67 1.01 8.94
CA GLN A 182 -2.78 2.33 8.29
C GLN A 182 -2.06 2.39 6.92
N VAL A 183 -1.12 1.48 6.66
CA VAL A 183 -0.38 1.40 5.38
C VAL A 183 -1.00 0.38 4.43
N HIS A 184 -1.15 -0.87 4.87
CA HIS A 184 -1.62 -1.97 4.01
C HIS A 184 -2.22 -3.12 4.84
N MET A 185 -3.53 -3.22 4.85
CA MET A 185 -4.29 -4.16 5.68
C MET A 185 -3.82 -5.62 5.53
N LEU A 186 -3.63 -6.10 4.30
CA LEU A 186 -3.18 -7.47 4.07
C LEU A 186 -1.80 -7.75 4.68
N THR A 187 -0.87 -6.79 4.59
CA THR A 187 0.45 -6.93 5.24
C THR A 187 0.32 -6.90 6.77
N ALA A 188 -0.65 -6.17 7.33
CA ALA A 188 -0.93 -6.22 8.77
C ALA A 188 -1.40 -7.63 9.21
N ILE A 189 -2.26 -8.26 8.44
CA ILE A 189 -2.69 -9.65 8.68
C ILE A 189 -1.49 -10.60 8.63
N MET A 190 -0.64 -10.49 7.59
CA MET A 190 0.58 -11.28 7.48
C MET A 190 1.54 -11.07 8.64
N LEU A 191 1.68 -9.81 9.12
CA LEU A 191 2.50 -9.50 10.30
C LEU A 191 1.95 -10.18 11.56
N GLY A 192 0.63 -10.20 11.74
CA GLY A 192 -0.03 -10.95 12.83
C GLY A 192 0.30 -12.44 12.79
N LEU A 193 0.23 -13.04 11.59
CA LEU A 193 0.62 -14.44 11.40
C LEU A 193 2.10 -14.70 11.71
N VAL A 194 2.98 -13.75 11.38
CA VAL A 194 4.40 -13.84 11.74
C VAL A 194 4.61 -13.78 13.25
N TYR A 195 3.87 -12.95 13.98
CA TYR A 195 3.99 -12.84 15.42
C TYR A 195 3.56 -14.12 16.17
N LEU A 196 2.57 -14.86 15.64
CA LEU A 196 1.90 -15.95 16.32
C LEU A 196 2.85 -17.05 16.85
N PRO A 197 3.79 -17.64 16.07
CA PRO A 197 4.67 -18.69 16.59
C PRO A 197 5.65 -18.19 17.65
N PHE A 198 6.09 -16.92 17.57
CA PHE A 198 6.96 -16.32 18.58
C PHE A 198 6.18 -16.01 19.86
N PHE A 199 4.94 -15.55 19.73
CA PHE A 199 4.03 -15.35 20.85
C PHE A 199 3.74 -16.67 21.58
N ILE A 200 3.40 -17.74 20.84
CA ILE A 200 3.18 -19.07 21.43
C ILE A 200 4.44 -19.55 22.18
N SER A 201 5.62 -19.32 21.63
CA SER A 201 6.88 -19.69 22.27
C SER A 201 7.13 -18.90 23.57
N TYR A 202 6.76 -17.62 23.61
CA TYR A 202 6.81 -16.78 24.81
C TYR A 202 5.74 -17.19 25.83
N ALA A 203 4.49 -17.34 25.41
CA ALA A 203 3.36 -17.64 26.27
C ALA A 203 3.48 -18.99 26.99
N ARG A 204 4.17 -19.99 26.39
CA ARG A 204 4.44 -21.27 27.05
C ARG A 204 5.22 -21.14 28.37
N GLN A 205 6.01 -20.09 28.54
CA GLN A 205 6.82 -19.85 29.74
C GLN A 205 6.20 -18.78 30.64
N HIS A 206 5.37 -17.89 30.11
CA HIS A 206 4.82 -16.70 30.77
C HIS A 206 3.31 -16.56 30.52
N TRP A 207 2.52 -17.65 30.64
CA TRP A 207 1.14 -17.66 30.15
C TRP A 207 0.22 -16.61 30.83
N LYS A 208 0.39 -16.38 32.17
CA LYS A 208 -0.41 -15.40 32.91
C LYS A 208 -0.14 -13.96 32.47
N GLU A 209 1.14 -13.62 32.31
CA GLU A 209 1.57 -12.29 31.89
C GLU A 209 1.28 -12.05 30.41
N ALA A 210 1.45 -13.10 29.58
CA ALA A 210 1.24 -13.05 28.15
C ALA A 210 -0.19 -12.60 27.77
N PHE A 211 -1.20 -13.08 28.51
CA PHE A 211 -2.59 -12.67 28.26
C PHE A 211 -2.79 -11.16 28.50
N LEU A 212 -2.32 -10.65 29.64
CA LEU A 212 -2.44 -9.22 29.98
C LEU A 212 -1.63 -8.35 29.01
N ASP A 213 -0.45 -8.80 28.61
CA ASP A 213 0.43 -8.05 27.72
C ASP A 213 -0.12 -8.01 26.28
N VAL A 214 -0.71 -9.10 25.80
CA VAL A 214 -1.44 -9.09 24.53
C VAL A 214 -2.64 -8.16 24.58
N PHE A 215 -3.40 -8.18 25.67
CA PHE A 215 -4.53 -7.28 25.86
C PHE A 215 -4.08 -5.80 25.79
N LYS A 216 -2.98 -5.43 26.46
CA LYS A 216 -2.39 -4.07 26.34
C LYS A 216 -1.98 -3.75 24.89
N ALA A 217 -1.36 -4.72 24.18
CA ALA A 217 -0.97 -4.52 22.79
C ALA A 217 -2.18 -4.30 21.88
N ILE A 218 -3.26 -5.06 22.08
CA ILE A 218 -4.53 -4.89 21.35
C ILE A 218 -5.15 -3.52 21.64
N LEU A 219 -5.16 -3.08 22.91
CA LEU A 219 -5.67 -1.75 23.24
C LEU A 219 -4.90 -0.63 22.52
N ILE A 220 -3.57 -0.68 22.54
CA ILE A 220 -2.74 0.29 21.80
C ILE A 220 -3.03 0.22 20.30
N TYR A 221 -3.10 -0.99 19.74
CA TYR A 221 -3.45 -1.22 18.35
C TYR A 221 -4.79 -0.58 17.99
N LEU A 222 -5.83 -0.85 18.76
CA LEU A 222 -7.16 -0.31 18.53
C LEU A 222 -7.17 1.22 18.65
N CYS A 223 -6.57 1.80 19.69
CA CYS A 223 -6.49 3.27 19.84
C CYS A 223 -5.85 3.96 18.62
N LEU A 224 -4.83 3.34 18.02
CA LEU A 224 -4.10 3.91 16.88
C LEU A 224 -4.68 3.56 15.50
N SER A 225 -5.67 2.66 15.42
CA SER A 225 -6.27 2.20 14.15
C SER A 225 -7.81 2.21 14.15
N ILE A 226 -8.44 2.73 15.21
CA ILE A 226 -9.90 2.71 15.36
C ILE A 226 -10.63 3.43 14.22
N ASN A 227 -10.03 4.47 13.66
CA ASN A 227 -10.55 5.18 12.50
C ASN A 227 -10.75 4.26 11.29
N VAL A 228 -9.83 3.32 11.05
CA VAL A 228 -9.94 2.35 9.93
C VAL A 228 -11.05 1.35 10.20
N TRP A 229 -11.07 0.76 11.41
CA TRP A 229 -12.03 -0.28 11.76
C TRP A 229 -13.47 0.23 11.82
N ILE A 230 -13.71 1.34 12.50
CA ILE A 230 -15.05 1.90 12.62
C ILE A 230 -15.55 2.41 11.26
N SER A 231 -14.69 3.04 10.45
CA SER A 231 -15.07 3.44 9.08
C SER A 231 -15.45 2.24 8.23
N LEU A 232 -14.64 1.17 8.27
CA LEU A 232 -14.91 -0.05 7.50
C LEU A 232 -16.22 -0.70 7.94
N ILE A 233 -16.43 -0.90 9.24
CA ILE A 233 -17.66 -1.48 9.79
C ILE A 233 -18.87 -0.62 9.39
N MET A 234 -18.79 0.70 9.55
CA MET A 234 -19.87 1.62 9.20
C MET A 234 -20.23 1.50 7.72
N ILE A 235 -19.25 1.53 6.84
CA ILE A 235 -19.48 1.46 5.39
C ILE A 235 -20.06 0.09 5.00
N GLU A 236 -19.48 -1.01 5.48
CA GLU A 236 -19.92 -2.37 5.15
C GLU A 236 -21.31 -2.72 5.73
N THR A 237 -21.72 -2.05 6.81
CA THR A 237 -23.06 -2.27 7.41
C THR A 237 -24.13 -1.39 6.78
N SER A 238 -23.78 -0.25 6.18
CA SER A 238 -24.73 0.67 5.57
C SER A 238 -24.88 0.49 4.07
N ASP A 239 -23.85 0.02 3.38
CA ASP A 239 -23.82 -0.11 1.92
C ASP A 239 -23.41 -1.52 1.49
N GLN A 240 -24.07 -2.06 0.46
CA GLN A 240 -23.55 -3.21 -0.27
C GLN A 240 -22.53 -2.72 -1.28
N LEU A 241 -21.25 -3.04 -1.05
CA LEU A 241 -20.16 -2.59 -1.92
C LEU A 241 -19.73 -3.65 -2.91
N LYS A 242 -19.35 -3.21 -4.11
CA LYS A 242 -18.61 -4.07 -5.05
C LYS A 242 -17.22 -4.33 -4.48
N MET A 243 -16.97 -5.59 -4.17
CA MET A 243 -15.65 -6.04 -3.72
C MET A 243 -14.59 -5.72 -4.79
N PRO A 244 -13.35 -5.45 -4.37
CA PRO A 244 -12.22 -5.37 -5.28
C PRO A 244 -12.15 -6.59 -6.20
N PHE A 245 -11.40 -6.46 -7.29
CA PHE A 245 -11.24 -7.54 -8.27
C PHE A 245 -11.00 -8.91 -7.61
N ILE A 246 -11.91 -9.85 -7.86
CA ILE A 246 -11.73 -11.25 -7.47
C ILE A 246 -10.97 -11.95 -8.58
N ASN A 247 -9.81 -12.51 -8.26
CA ASN A 247 -9.02 -13.28 -9.20
C ASN A 247 -9.47 -14.74 -9.16
N GLU A 248 -10.31 -15.16 -10.11
CA GLU A 248 -10.78 -16.55 -10.21
C GLU A 248 -9.66 -17.52 -10.62
N GLN A 249 -8.61 -17.02 -11.27
CA GLN A 249 -7.45 -17.79 -11.70
C GLN A 249 -6.23 -17.52 -10.81
N MET A 250 -6.43 -17.58 -9.49
CA MET A 250 -5.39 -17.22 -8.52
C MET A 250 -4.08 -17.99 -8.71
N SER A 251 -4.14 -19.27 -9.07
CA SER A 251 -2.95 -20.12 -9.27
C SER A 251 -2.03 -19.62 -10.38
N GLU A 252 -2.56 -18.91 -11.38
CA GLU A 252 -1.73 -18.30 -12.45
C GLU A 252 -0.91 -17.10 -11.97
N LYS A 253 -1.29 -16.53 -10.83
CA LYS A 253 -0.58 -15.42 -10.17
C LYS A 253 0.20 -15.88 -8.94
N ALA A 254 0.40 -17.18 -8.81
CA ALA A 254 1.31 -17.78 -7.85
C ALA A 254 2.75 -17.75 -8.40
N ILE A 255 3.70 -17.93 -7.50
CA ILE A 255 5.11 -18.06 -7.88
C ILE A 255 5.34 -19.49 -8.37
N ASP A 256 5.90 -19.61 -9.55
CA ASP A 256 6.33 -20.86 -10.14
C ASP A 256 7.83 -20.83 -10.50
N LEU A 257 8.35 -21.97 -10.92
CA LEU A 257 9.74 -22.11 -11.36
C LEU A 257 9.97 -21.68 -12.81
N LYS A 258 8.93 -21.24 -13.52
CA LYS A 258 8.99 -20.87 -14.94
C LYS A 258 9.34 -19.39 -15.16
N GLY A 259 10.25 -18.83 -14.36
CA GLY A 259 10.74 -17.47 -14.57
C GLY A 259 9.91 -16.38 -13.87
N SER A 260 9.46 -16.66 -12.65
CA SER A 260 8.79 -15.64 -11.85
C SER A 260 9.73 -14.51 -11.46
N TYR A 261 9.39 -13.27 -11.83
CA TYR A 261 10.12 -12.06 -11.42
C TYR A 261 10.38 -11.99 -9.90
N TRP A 262 9.48 -12.52 -9.09
CA TRP A 262 9.62 -12.52 -7.63
C TRP A 262 10.82 -13.30 -7.15
N LEU A 263 11.15 -14.41 -7.82
CA LEU A 263 12.32 -15.23 -7.52
C LEU A 263 13.57 -14.75 -8.26
N GLU A 264 13.46 -14.35 -9.53
CA GLU A 264 14.61 -14.00 -10.38
C GLU A 264 15.15 -12.61 -10.10
N TYR A 265 14.44 -11.82 -9.30
CA TYR A 265 14.82 -10.44 -9.10
C TYR A 265 15.12 -10.08 -7.64
N PRO A 266 16.39 -9.89 -7.28
CA PRO A 266 17.62 -10.10 -8.08
C PRO A 266 18.04 -11.58 -8.15
N LYS A 267 18.80 -11.96 -9.18
CA LYS A 267 19.34 -13.34 -9.32
C LYS A 267 20.20 -13.78 -8.13
N SER A 268 20.83 -12.85 -7.43
CA SER A 268 21.54 -13.10 -6.16
C SER A 268 20.63 -13.73 -5.10
N LEU A 269 19.32 -13.51 -5.14
CA LEU A 269 18.38 -14.14 -4.21
C LEU A 269 18.40 -15.66 -4.34
N TYR A 270 18.46 -16.20 -5.57
CA TYR A 270 18.61 -17.65 -5.77
C TYR A 270 19.85 -18.23 -5.10
N LEU A 271 21.01 -17.55 -5.29
CA LEU A 271 22.26 -17.98 -4.67
C LEU A 271 22.12 -17.95 -3.14
N ILE A 272 21.51 -16.94 -2.58
CA ILE A 272 21.27 -16.83 -1.14
C ILE A 272 20.34 -17.96 -0.66
N LEU A 273 19.30 -18.31 -1.44
CA LEU A 273 18.39 -19.41 -1.13
C LEU A 273 19.15 -20.74 -1.09
N ILE A 274 19.92 -21.04 -2.10
CA ILE A 274 20.71 -22.29 -2.21
C ILE A 274 21.76 -22.35 -1.09
N ILE A 275 22.56 -21.31 -0.92
CA ILE A 275 23.60 -21.25 0.11
C ILE A 275 23.00 -21.39 1.50
N GLY A 276 21.90 -20.69 1.78
CA GLY A 276 21.22 -20.76 3.08
C GLY A 276 20.67 -22.16 3.38
N LEU A 277 20.12 -22.85 2.38
CA LEU A 277 19.66 -24.24 2.54
C LEU A 277 20.82 -25.20 2.77
N ILE A 278 21.93 -25.09 2.01
CA ILE A 278 23.12 -25.92 2.19
C ILE A 278 23.70 -25.72 3.61
N ILE A 279 23.86 -24.46 4.04
CA ILE A 279 24.33 -24.16 5.40
C ILE A 279 23.39 -24.78 6.44
N CYS A 280 22.10 -24.70 6.22
CA CYS A 280 21.10 -25.25 7.14
C CYS A 280 21.22 -26.77 7.25
N LEU A 281 21.38 -27.49 6.14
CA LEU A 281 21.55 -28.94 6.11
C LEU A 281 22.82 -29.37 6.85
N ILE A 282 23.95 -28.68 6.61
CA ILE A 282 25.23 -29.04 7.24
C ILE A 282 25.25 -28.72 8.74
N TYR A 283 24.71 -27.56 9.13
CA TYR A 283 24.87 -27.01 10.48
C TYR A 283 23.58 -27.03 11.32
N TRP A 284 22.57 -27.81 10.94
CA TRP A 284 21.24 -27.83 11.61
C TRP A 284 21.31 -27.92 13.14
N LYS A 285 22.21 -28.78 13.65
CA LYS A 285 22.37 -28.94 15.10
C LYS A 285 22.95 -27.72 15.82
N ARG A 286 23.68 -26.86 15.10
CA ARG A 286 24.32 -25.64 15.65
C ARG A 286 23.48 -24.40 15.54
N ILE A 287 22.43 -24.43 14.74
CA ILE A 287 21.53 -23.28 14.49
C ILE A 287 20.56 -23.17 15.67
N SER A 288 20.37 -21.94 16.17
CA SER A 288 19.47 -21.65 17.29
C SER A 288 17.99 -21.96 16.97
N LYS A 289 17.19 -22.22 18.00
CA LYS A 289 15.74 -22.44 17.85
C LYS A 289 15.06 -21.25 17.15
N PHE A 290 15.43 -20.03 17.50
CA PHE A 290 14.88 -18.82 16.87
C PHE A 290 15.17 -18.77 15.36
N THR A 291 16.42 -19.05 14.96
CA THR A 291 16.81 -19.04 13.54
C THR A 291 16.10 -20.15 12.77
N LYS A 292 15.88 -21.33 13.39
CA LYS A 292 15.03 -22.40 12.81
C LYS A 292 13.57 -21.96 12.63
N GLN A 293 13.01 -21.24 13.61
CA GLN A 293 11.65 -20.70 13.51
C GLN A 293 11.53 -19.70 12.34
N LEU A 294 12.54 -18.84 12.13
CA LEU A 294 12.57 -17.93 10.97
C LEU A 294 12.56 -18.69 9.65
N LEU A 295 13.36 -19.77 9.52
CA LEU A 295 13.39 -20.62 8.33
C LEU A 295 12.05 -21.31 8.07
N LEU A 296 11.49 -21.96 9.08
CA LEU A 296 10.23 -22.68 8.96
C LEU A 296 9.07 -21.75 8.59
N LEU A 297 9.03 -20.58 9.21
CA LEU A 297 8.01 -19.57 8.92
C LEU A 297 8.20 -18.97 7.52
N SER A 298 9.44 -18.71 7.10
CA SER A 298 9.69 -18.27 5.72
C SER A 298 9.28 -19.35 4.72
N GLY A 299 9.56 -20.63 5.00
CA GLY A 299 9.13 -21.77 4.18
C GLY A 299 7.60 -21.86 4.05
N LEU A 300 6.86 -21.59 5.13
CA LEU A 300 5.40 -21.52 5.09
C LEU A 300 4.92 -20.39 4.15
N PHE A 301 5.48 -19.18 4.25
CA PHE A 301 5.11 -18.08 3.35
C PHE A 301 5.53 -18.32 1.90
N LEU A 302 6.65 -19.01 1.68
CA LEU A 302 7.03 -19.45 0.34
C LEU A 302 5.98 -20.42 -0.21
N LEU A 303 5.58 -21.44 0.55
CA LEU A 303 4.55 -22.41 0.16
C LEU A 303 3.23 -21.69 -0.19
N LEU A 304 2.78 -20.78 0.67
CA LEU A 304 1.57 -19.98 0.43
C LEU A 304 1.68 -19.09 -0.84
N SER A 305 2.89 -18.73 -1.26
CA SER A 305 3.08 -17.95 -2.48
C SER A 305 3.03 -18.77 -3.78
N THR A 306 3.05 -20.09 -3.69
CA THR A 306 3.14 -21.01 -4.82
C THR A 306 1.80 -21.57 -5.27
N SER A 307 1.78 -22.18 -6.46
CA SER A 307 0.65 -22.93 -7.00
C SER A 307 0.47 -24.34 -6.39
N LEU A 308 1.35 -24.75 -5.46
CA LEU A 308 1.17 -25.99 -4.69
C LEU A 308 -0.08 -25.93 -3.79
N ILE A 309 -0.45 -24.72 -3.35
CA ILE A 309 -1.74 -24.47 -2.72
C ILE A 309 -2.79 -24.34 -3.81
N PRO A 310 -3.92 -25.05 -3.74
CA PRO A 310 -4.93 -25.06 -4.79
C PRO A 310 -5.80 -23.78 -4.76
N TRP A 311 -5.17 -22.61 -4.92
CA TRP A 311 -5.79 -21.29 -4.76
C TRP A 311 -7.01 -21.11 -5.65
N THR A 312 -6.93 -21.52 -6.93
CA THR A 312 -8.05 -21.41 -7.89
C THR A 312 -9.24 -22.26 -7.41
N TRP A 313 -8.99 -23.50 -6.94
CA TRP A 313 -10.03 -24.35 -6.38
C TRP A 313 -10.66 -23.70 -5.14
N MET A 314 -9.85 -23.13 -4.25
CA MET A 314 -10.36 -22.51 -3.03
C MET A 314 -11.24 -21.28 -3.33
N VAL A 315 -10.89 -20.48 -4.32
CA VAL A 315 -11.69 -19.29 -4.70
C VAL A 315 -12.97 -19.68 -5.43
N THR A 316 -12.93 -20.68 -6.29
CA THR A 316 -14.12 -21.17 -7.02
C THR A 316 -15.12 -21.86 -6.08
N HIS A 317 -14.64 -22.47 -4.99
CA HIS A 317 -15.49 -23.04 -3.94
C HIS A 317 -15.83 -22.03 -2.82
N GLN A 318 -15.57 -20.73 -3.05
CA GLN A 318 -15.94 -19.65 -2.15
C GLN A 318 -15.45 -19.83 -0.70
N ILE A 319 -14.24 -20.41 -0.53
CA ILE A 319 -13.64 -20.52 0.79
C ILE A 319 -13.50 -19.11 1.40
N PRO A 320 -14.02 -18.88 2.62
CA PRO A 320 -14.02 -17.57 3.24
C PRO A 320 -12.64 -16.91 3.25
N PHE A 321 -12.58 -15.61 3.00
CA PHE A 321 -11.40 -14.75 2.99
C PHE A 321 -10.37 -15.01 1.88
N VAL A 322 -10.45 -16.13 1.12
CA VAL A 322 -9.47 -16.44 0.06
C VAL A 322 -9.51 -15.42 -1.05
N SER A 323 -10.70 -14.98 -1.46
CA SER A 323 -10.88 -13.94 -2.48
C SER A 323 -10.18 -12.61 -2.14
N LEU A 324 -10.03 -12.28 -0.85
CA LEU A 324 -9.36 -11.07 -0.38
C LEU A 324 -7.84 -11.10 -0.62
N ILE A 325 -7.24 -12.28 -0.73
CA ILE A 325 -5.82 -12.45 -1.04
C ILE A 325 -5.53 -11.99 -2.47
N GLN A 326 -6.43 -12.27 -3.41
CA GLN A 326 -6.38 -11.94 -4.84
C GLN A 326 -5.17 -12.55 -5.57
N PHE A 327 -3.96 -12.41 -5.02
CA PHE A 327 -2.69 -12.79 -5.64
C PHE A 327 -1.79 -13.51 -4.65
N PRO A 328 -1.56 -14.82 -4.79
CA PRO A 328 -0.69 -15.60 -3.91
C PRO A 328 0.75 -15.07 -3.82
N PHE A 329 1.28 -14.46 -4.88
CA PHE A 329 2.61 -13.85 -4.85
C PHE A 329 2.79 -12.82 -3.71
N ARG A 330 1.71 -12.27 -3.16
CA ARG A 330 1.79 -11.33 -2.02
C ARG A 330 2.42 -11.95 -0.78
N PHE A 331 2.29 -13.26 -0.60
CA PHE A 331 2.96 -14.00 0.48
C PHE A 331 4.48 -14.10 0.29
N PHE A 332 4.99 -13.82 -0.90
CA PHE A 332 6.44 -13.77 -1.14
C PHE A 332 7.11 -12.58 -0.46
N ALA A 333 6.37 -11.52 -0.13
CA ALA A 333 6.91 -10.37 0.59
C ALA A 333 7.40 -10.74 2.01
N PRO A 334 6.57 -11.31 2.91
CA PRO A 334 7.06 -11.79 4.20
C PRO A 334 8.08 -12.94 4.08
N PHE A 335 7.96 -13.82 3.08
CA PHE A 335 9.00 -14.81 2.81
C PHE A 335 10.36 -14.13 2.61
N THR A 336 10.46 -13.14 1.73
CA THR A 336 11.71 -12.44 1.42
C THR A 336 12.35 -11.84 2.67
N VAL A 337 11.56 -11.15 3.50
CA VAL A 337 12.03 -10.51 4.73
C VAL A 337 12.52 -11.56 5.74
N LEU A 338 11.72 -12.59 5.99
CA LEU A 338 12.04 -13.62 6.98
C LEU A 338 13.23 -14.46 6.54
N TYR A 339 13.32 -14.80 5.27
CA TYR A 339 14.42 -15.63 4.76
C TYR A 339 15.75 -14.87 4.79
N LEU A 340 15.78 -13.61 4.37
CA LEU A 340 16.99 -12.79 4.46
C LEU A 340 17.38 -12.53 5.91
N PHE A 341 16.43 -12.41 6.84
CA PHE A 341 16.73 -12.33 8.27
C PHE A 341 17.28 -13.66 8.82
N PHE A 342 16.70 -14.79 8.42
CA PHE A 342 17.23 -16.13 8.71
C PHE A 342 18.67 -16.25 8.21
N PHE A 343 18.93 -15.94 6.94
CA PHE A 343 20.25 -16.06 6.31
C PHE A 343 21.33 -15.25 7.04
N ALA A 344 21.03 -13.97 7.34
CA ALA A 344 21.92 -13.11 8.10
C ALA A 344 22.17 -13.64 9.52
N SER A 345 21.15 -14.23 10.17
CA SER A 345 21.25 -14.82 11.50
C SER A 345 22.13 -16.07 11.52
N VAL A 346 21.97 -16.97 10.56
CA VAL A 346 22.78 -18.19 10.41
C VAL A 346 24.26 -17.86 10.23
N ILE A 347 24.57 -16.92 9.33
CA ILE A 347 25.96 -16.48 9.11
C ILE A 347 26.55 -15.91 10.40
N HIS A 348 25.78 -15.15 11.15
CA HIS A 348 26.22 -14.58 12.42
C HIS A 348 26.51 -15.67 13.46
N GLU A 349 25.66 -16.67 13.58
CA GLU A 349 25.80 -17.80 14.53
C GLU A 349 27.00 -18.69 14.21
N LEU A 350 27.28 -18.92 12.94
CA LEU A 350 28.42 -19.74 12.49
C LEU A 350 29.78 -19.03 12.60
N ARG A 351 29.82 -17.76 13.00
CA ARG A 351 31.03 -16.94 13.14
C ARG A 351 31.87 -16.79 11.86
N ALA A 352 31.37 -17.17 10.70
CA ALA A 352 32.05 -17.09 9.41
C ALA A 352 31.99 -15.68 8.78
N LYS A 353 32.08 -14.62 9.59
CA LYS A 353 31.72 -13.23 9.25
C LYS A 353 32.54 -12.65 8.11
N LYS A 354 33.85 -12.92 8.04
CA LYS A 354 34.77 -12.31 7.03
C LYS A 354 34.43 -12.81 5.62
N ILE A 355 34.41 -14.13 5.43
CA ILE A 355 34.14 -14.76 4.12
C ILE A 355 32.75 -14.38 3.62
N PHE A 356 31.74 -14.56 4.45
CA PHE A 356 30.37 -14.24 4.04
C PHE A 356 30.13 -12.73 3.85
N SER A 357 30.84 -11.85 4.54
CA SER A 357 30.76 -10.41 4.26
C SER A 357 31.29 -10.08 2.86
N LEU A 358 32.36 -10.73 2.40
CA LEU A 358 32.87 -10.54 1.05
C LEU A 358 31.92 -11.11 -0.01
N VAL A 359 31.35 -12.29 0.23
CA VAL A 359 30.35 -12.88 -0.65
C VAL A 359 29.10 -11.98 -0.72
N LEU A 360 28.59 -11.50 0.41
CA LEU A 360 27.44 -10.60 0.45
C LEU A 360 27.73 -9.25 -0.20
N LEU A 361 28.94 -8.72 -0.08
CA LEU A 361 29.36 -7.52 -0.80
C LEU A 361 29.29 -7.74 -2.31
N ALA A 362 29.86 -8.82 -2.82
CA ALA A 362 29.81 -9.16 -4.24
C ALA A 362 28.37 -9.33 -4.73
N LEU A 363 27.53 -10.08 -3.98
CA LEU A 363 26.11 -10.26 -4.30
C LEU A 363 25.34 -8.93 -4.26
N SER A 364 25.67 -8.02 -3.34
CA SER A 364 25.07 -6.69 -3.27
C SER A 364 25.39 -5.85 -4.50
N VAL A 365 26.66 -5.84 -4.93
CA VAL A 365 27.09 -5.10 -6.14
C VAL A 365 26.39 -5.64 -7.39
N LEU A 366 26.33 -6.96 -7.54
CA LEU A 366 25.60 -7.60 -8.65
C LEU A 366 24.09 -7.26 -8.61
N SER A 367 23.48 -7.27 -7.43
CA SER A 367 22.08 -6.92 -7.25
C SER A 367 21.79 -5.46 -7.60
N ILE A 368 22.67 -4.53 -7.19
CA ILE A 368 22.59 -3.11 -7.56
C ILE A 368 22.64 -2.96 -9.08
N GLY A 369 23.62 -3.58 -9.73
CA GLY A 369 23.78 -3.52 -11.19
C GLY A 369 22.56 -4.06 -11.93
N GLN A 370 22.00 -5.20 -11.46
CA GLN A 370 20.80 -5.78 -12.04
C GLN A 370 19.58 -4.87 -11.85
N ASN A 371 19.40 -4.27 -10.67
CA ASN A 371 18.31 -3.35 -10.40
C ASN A 371 18.38 -2.11 -11.29
N LEU A 372 19.55 -1.48 -11.41
CA LEU A 372 19.76 -0.33 -12.28
C LEU A 372 19.43 -0.66 -13.75
N LYS A 373 19.92 -1.81 -14.25
CA LYS A 373 19.66 -2.27 -15.61
C LYS A 373 18.16 -2.46 -15.86
N SER A 374 17.43 -3.09 -14.95
CA SER A 374 16.00 -3.30 -15.10
C SER A 374 15.21 -2.00 -15.07
N ASN A 375 15.50 -1.11 -14.12
CA ASN A 375 14.86 0.20 -14.07
C ASN A 375 15.12 0.99 -15.35
N GLN A 376 16.34 0.94 -15.89
CA GLN A 376 16.68 1.57 -17.16
C GLN A 376 15.90 0.96 -18.34
N GLN A 377 15.78 -0.37 -18.39
CA GLN A 377 15.01 -1.06 -19.42
C GLN A 377 13.54 -0.65 -19.39
N GLU A 378 12.90 -0.63 -18.22
CA GLU A 378 11.51 -0.19 -18.10
C GLU A 378 11.32 1.30 -18.46
N LEU A 379 12.24 2.16 -18.03
CA LEU A 379 12.22 3.57 -18.40
C LEU A 379 12.40 3.77 -19.92
N SER A 380 13.17 2.92 -20.60
CA SER A 380 13.34 3.01 -22.05
C SER A 380 12.01 2.83 -22.82
N LEU A 381 11.06 2.11 -22.24
CA LEU A 381 9.74 1.86 -22.82
C LEU A 381 8.78 3.05 -22.67
N TRP A 382 9.13 4.10 -21.95
CA TRP A 382 8.27 5.27 -21.70
C TRP A 382 7.67 5.88 -22.97
N GLY A 383 8.46 5.98 -24.05
CA GLY A 383 8.01 6.56 -25.32
C GLY A 383 7.27 5.61 -26.27
N SER A 384 7.49 4.30 -26.14
CA SER A 384 7.02 3.26 -27.07
C SER A 384 5.85 2.43 -26.55
N ARG A 385 5.77 2.19 -25.23
CA ARG A 385 4.66 1.44 -24.63
C ARG A 385 3.39 2.27 -24.66
N SER A 386 2.29 1.76 -25.24
CA SER A 386 1.00 2.46 -25.19
C SER A 386 0.57 2.75 -23.76
N LEU A 387 0.00 3.93 -23.54
CA LEU A 387 -0.66 4.33 -22.29
C LEU A 387 -2.08 3.74 -22.20
N VAL A 388 -2.66 3.41 -23.35
CA VAL A 388 -3.95 2.73 -23.41
C VAL A 388 -3.74 1.26 -23.06
N SER A 389 -4.52 0.78 -22.13
CA SER A 389 -4.54 -0.63 -21.72
C SER A 389 -5.96 -1.01 -21.31
N LYS A 390 -6.18 -2.28 -20.94
CA LYS A 390 -7.48 -2.70 -20.43
C LYS A 390 -7.93 -1.77 -19.29
N HIS A 391 -9.09 -1.12 -19.46
CA HIS A 391 -9.68 -0.18 -18.47
C HIS A 391 -8.86 1.09 -18.22
N THR A 392 -7.92 1.45 -19.09
CA THR A 392 -7.18 2.72 -19.03
C THR A 392 -7.31 3.45 -20.35
N PHE A 393 -7.75 4.70 -20.29
CA PHE A 393 -8.12 5.53 -21.43
C PHE A 393 -7.28 6.80 -21.48
N VAL A 394 -6.95 7.25 -22.67
CA VAL A 394 -6.26 8.51 -22.90
C VAL A 394 -7.21 9.48 -23.60
N LYS A 395 -7.43 10.65 -23.01
CA LYS A 395 -8.16 11.74 -23.65
C LYS A 395 -7.18 12.62 -24.44
N GLY A 396 -7.38 12.68 -25.76
CA GLY A 396 -6.48 13.37 -26.69
C GLY A 396 -5.28 12.50 -27.13
N SER A 397 -4.11 13.12 -27.32
CA SER A 397 -2.93 12.40 -27.78
C SER A 397 -2.10 11.82 -26.62
N GLU A 398 -1.56 10.61 -26.80
CA GLU A 398 -0.67 10.00 -25.80
C GLU A 398 0.58 10.85 -25.53
N LYS A 399 1.08 11.60 -26.53
CA LYS A 399 2.22 12.52 -26.37
C LYS A 399 1.88 13.62 -25.38
N ALA A 400 0.73 14.28 -25.53
CA ALA A 400 0.27 15.32 -24.60
C ALA A 400 0.01 14.76 -23.21
N ALA A 401 -0.58 13.57 -23.12
CA ALA A 401 -0.79 12.86 -21.86
C ALA A 401 0.52 12.57 -21.14
N ARG A 402 1.58 12.08 -21.82
CA ARG A 402 2.90 11.88 -21.21
C ARG A 402 3.50 13.19 -20.70
N GLN A 403 3.39 14.28 -21.48
CA GLN A 403 3.91 15.59 -21.07
C GLN A 403 3.23 16.14 -19.82
N SER A 404 1.93 15.86 -19.63
CA SER A 404 1.17 16.33 -18.48
C SER A 404 1.70 15.84 -17.13
N PHE A 405 2.39 14.69 -17.08
CA PHE A 405 3.02 14.18 -15.85
C PHE A 405 4.22 15.01 -15.37
N PHE A 406 4.80 15.80 -16.24
CA PHE A 406 5.91 16.71 -15.92
C PHE A 406 5.43 18.12 -15.56
N SER A 407 4.13 18.38 -15.74
CA SER A 407 3.51 19.66 -15.40
C SER A 407 3.36 19.84 -13.89
N ASN A 408 3.38 21.10 -13.44
CA ASN A 408 3.00 21.46 -12.06
C ASN A 408 1.47 21.41 -11.85
N ASP A 409 0.69 21.32 -12.91
CA ASP A 409 -0.73 21.02 -12.82
C ASP A 409 -0.94 19.51 -12.72
N LEU A 410 -1.03 19.04 -11.48
CA LEU A 410 -1.21 17.63 -11.14
C LEU A 410 -2.54 17.07 -11.69
N GLY A 411 -3.60 17.88 -11.73
CA GLY A 411 -4.92 17.48 -12.22
C GLY A 411 -4.90 17.15 -13.70
N LYS A 412 -4.12 17.90 -14.49
CA LYS A 412 -4.02 17.75 -15.95
C LYS A 412 -3.65 16.33 -16.38
N ALA A 413 -2.72 15.69 -15.67
CA ALA A 413 -2.33 14.31 -15.96
C ALA A 413 -3.48 13.31 -15.72
N LEU A 414 -4.21 13.48 -14.61
CA LEU A 414 -5.33 12.61 -14.24
C LEU A 414 -6.59 12.84 -15.08
N LEU A 415 -6.72 14.02 -15.70
CA LEU A 415 -7.74 14.29 -16.73
C LEU A 415 -7.35 13.68 -18.07
N SER A 416 -6.04 13.69 -18.42
CA SER A 416 -5.53 13.15 -19.68
C SER A 416 -5.51 11.62 -19.71
N ILE A 417 -5.27 10.96 -18.57
CA ILE A 417 -5.29 9.50 -18.45
C ILE A 417 -6.25 9.11 -17.34
N GLN A 418 -7.25 8.34 -17.70
CA GLN A 418 -8.30 7.89 -16.79
C GLN A 418 -8.33 6.37 -16.74
N LYS A 419 -8.57 5.82 -15.56
CA LYS A 419 -8.68 4.39 -15.35
C LYS A 419 -10.04 4.04 -14.74
N SER A 420 -10.73 3.09 -15.36
CA SER A 420 -11.90 2.46 -14.76
C SER A 420 -11.44 1.62 -13.56
N SER A 421 -11.86 2.04 -12.38
CA SER A 421 -11.49 1.41 -11.10
C SER A 421 -12.73 1.28 -10.22
N PRO A 422 -13.62 0.32 -10.50
CA PRO A 422 -14.94 0.23 -9.89
C PRO A 422 -14.96 -0.39 -8.48
N ASP A 423 -13.81 -0.49 -7.82
CA ASP A 423 -13.73 -1.03 -6.47
C ASP A 423 -14.48 -0.14 -5.48
N TYR A 424 -15.21 -0.76 -4.55
CA TYR A 424 -16.01 -0.09 -3.51
C TYR A 424 -17.17 0.79 -4.04
N LEU A 425 -17.62 0.60 -5.28
CA LEU A 425 -18.87 1.20 -5.74
C LEU A 425 -20.04 0.51 -5.06
N PRO A 426 -21.12 1.26 -4.73
CA PRO A 426 -22.33 0.66 -4.17
C PRO A 426 -23.04 -0.20 -5.22
N ILE A 427 -23.81 -1.19 -4.75
CA ILE A 427 -24.62 -2.05 -5.58
C ILE A 427 -26.08 -1.66 -5.38
N TYR A 428 -26.69 -1.12 -6.43
CA TYR A 428 -28.13 -0.86 -6.48
C TYR A 428 -28.74 -1.67 -7.65
N HIS A 429 -29.87 -2.33 -7.39
CA HIS A 429 -30.68 -3.04 -8.41
C HIS A 429 -29.91 -4.07 -9.27
N GLY A 430 -29.62 -5.21 -8.68
CA GLY A 430 -29.04 -6.35 -9.40
C GLY A 430 -27.53 -6.26 -9.63
N ASP A 431 -26.98 -7.32 -10.12
CA ASP A 431 -25.55 -7.39 -10.38
C ASP A 431 -25.21 -6.64 -11.67
N ALA A 432 -24.39 -5.61 -11.58
CA ALA A 432 -23.78 -5.05 -12.79
C ALA A 432 -22.88 -6.13 -13.40
N ASN A 433 -23.32 -6.76 -14.48
CA ASN A 433 -22.58 -7.82 -15.16
C ASN A 433 -21.13 -7.43 -15.50
N ASN A 434 -20.88 -6.13 -15.68
CA ASN A 434 -19.54 -5.58 -15.84
C ASN A 434 -19.40 -4.21 -15.17
N LYS A 435 -18.95 -4.22 -13.94
CA LYS A 435 -18.70 -2.98 -13.15
C LYS A 435 -17.72 -2.01 -13.81
N TYR A 436 -16.78 -2.49 -14.61
CA TYR A 436 -15.82 -1.66 -15.33
C TYR A 436 -16.50 -0.86 -16.43
N VAL A 437 -17.33 -1.52 -17.24
CA VAL A 437 -18.11 -0.87 -18.31
C VAL A 437 -19.08 0.15 -17.70
N SER A 438 -19.79 -0.22 -16.66
CA SER A 438 -20.71 0.72 -15.99
C SER A 438 -20.00 2.00 -15.49
N TYR A 439 -18.77 1.86 -14.96
CA TYR A 439 -18.01 3.05 -14.53
C TYR A 439 -17.48 3.86 -15.72
N GLU A 440 -17.06 3.19 -16.79
CA GLU A 440 -16.62 3.82 -18.04
C GLU A 440 -17.72 4.68 -18.64
N GLU A 441 -18.88 4.08 -18.92
CA GLU A 441 -20.03 4.75 -19.56
C GLU A 441 -20.63 5.85 -18.69
N GLN A 442 -20.79 5.61 -17.38
CA GLN A 442 -21.53 6.51 -16.51
C GLN A 442 -20.68 7.58 -15.83
N ILE A 443 -19.35 7.41 -15.72
CA ILE A 443 -18.45 8.38 -15.08
C ILE A 443 -17.39 8.92 -16.05
N LEU A 444 -16.67 8.05 -16.79
CA LEU A 444 -15.54 8.48 -17.60
C LEU A 444 -15.97 9.09 -18.95
N GLU A 445 -17.03 8.57 -19.57
CA GLU A 445 -17.54 9.03 -20.87
C GLU A 445 -18.59 10.13 -20.76
N GLN A 446 -18.95 10.53 -19.53
CA GLN A 446 -19.96 11.56 -19.31
C GLN A 446 -19.59 12.87 -20.01
N SER A 447 -20.63 13.51 -20.57
CA SER A 447 -20.52 14.79 -21.24
C SER A 447 -19.96 15.87 -20.30
N PRO A 448 -19.09 16.78 -20.78
CA PRO A 448 -18.49 17.85 -19.99
C PRO A 448 -19.45 18.99 -19.61
N ILE A 449 -20.76 18.76 -19.62
CA ILE A 449 -21.77 19.77 -19.28
C ILE A 449 -21.77 20.16 -17.80
N PHE A 450 -21.21 19.29 -16.93
CA PHE A 450 -21.18 19.53 -15.49
C PHE A 450 -19.87 20.23 -15.09
N PHE A 451 -20.02 21.43 -14.49
CA PHE A 451 -18.94 22.13 -13.81
C PHE A 451 -18.88 21.67 -12.37
N LYS A 452 -17.76 21.10 -11.96
CA LYS A 452 -17.54 20.58 -10.61
C LYS A 452 -16.60 21.52 -9.85
N THR A 453 -17.06 22.05 -8.74
CA THR A 453 -16.28 22.90 -7.82
C THR A 453 -16.41 22.38 -6.38
N ILE A 454 -15.58 22.88 -5.48
CA ILE A 454 -15.62 22.48 -4.08
C ILE A 454 -15.92 23.70 -3.22
N THR A 455 -16.96 23.59 -2.43
CA THR A 455 -17.46 24.64 -1.53
C THR A 455 -17.76 24.02 -0.19
N ASP A 456 -17.21 24.56 0.89
CA ASP A 456 -17.47 24.12 2.28
C ASP A 456 -17.31 22.59 2.50
N ASN A 457 -16.25 21.99 1.97
CA ASN A 457 -15.96 20.55 2.00
C ASN A 457 -16.97 19.67 1.24
N HIS A 458 -17.76 20.25 0.36
CA HIS A 458 -18.76 19.56 -0.46
C HIS A 458 -18.42 19.70 -1.94
N LEU A 459 -18.84 18.73 -2.73
CA LEU A 459 -18.73 18.80 -4.18
C LEU A 459 -19.97 19.51 -4.73
N GLU A 460 -19.80 20.67 -5.33
CA GLU A 460 -20.82 21.40 -6.06
C GLU A 460 -20.80 20.99 -7.54
N LEU A 461 -21.96 20.65 -8.09
CA LEU A 461 -22.21 20.40 -9.50
C LEU A 461 -23.11 21.50 -10.03
N ALA A 462 -22.66 22.21 -11.07
CA ALA A 462 -23.45 23.22 -11.77
C ALA A 462 -23.54 22.91 -13.27
N TRP A 463 -24.71 23.12 -13.87
CA TRP A 463 -24.92 22.97 -15.32
C TRP A 463 -26.03 23.87 -15.80
N GLN A 464 -26.06 24.10 -17.11
CA GLN A 464 -27.11 24.84 -17.80
C GLN A 464 -28.01 23.86 -18.53
N ALA A 465 -29.31 23.94 -18.32
CA ALA A 465 -30.30 23.09 -19.00
C ALA A 465 -31.23 23.92 -19.89
N GLU A 466 -31.45 23.46 -21.11
CA GLU A 466 -32.36 24.12 -22.07
C GLU A 466 -33.83 23.74 -21.86
N LYS A 467 -34.08 22.57 -21.27
CA LYS A 467 -35.41 22.04 -21.03
C LYS A 467 -35.57 21.38 -19.68
N VAL A 468 -36.81 21.32 -19.16
CA VAL A 468 -37.15 20.48 -18.03
C VAL A 468 -37.03 19.02 -18.44
N GLY A 469 -36.53 18.17 -17.58
CA GLY A 469 -36.39 16.74 -17.85
C GLY A 469 -35.55 16.01 -16.81
N GLU A 470 -35.39 14.73 -16.99
CA GLU A 470 -34.55 13.92 -16.16
C GLU A 470 -33.08 14.02 -16.60
N ILE A 471 -32.16 14.10 -15.65
CA ILE A 471 -30.71 14.08 -15.89
C ILE A 471 -30.03 13.19 -14.85
N GLN A 472 -29.08 12.36 -15.33
CA GLN A 472 -28.22 11.57 -14.46
C GLN A 472 -26.98 12.38 -14.10
N LEU A 473 -26.66 12.46 -12.80
CA LEU A 473 -25.47 13.17 -12.33
C LEU A 473 -24.28 12.22 -12.27
N PRO A 474 -23.07 12.66 -12.70
CA PRO A 474 -21.86 11.85 -12.69
C PRO A 474 -21.19 11.82 -11.29
N VAL A 475 -21.96 11.43 -10.28
CA VAL A 475 -21.54 11.25 -8.89
C VAL A 475 -22.18 10.01 -8.30
N VAL A 476 -21.46 9.36 -7.40
CA VAL A 476 -21.89 8.13 -6.74
C VAL A 476 -22.49 8.47 -5.39
N LEU A 477 -23.70 7.97 -5.14
CA LEU A 477 -24.34 8.07 -3.82
C LEU A 477 -24.15 6.77 -3.05
N TYR A 478 -23.82 6.93 -1.78
CA TYR A 478 -23.83 5.88 -0.75
C TYR A 478 -24.94 6.18 0.25
N HIS A 479 -25.21 5.27 1.16
CA HIS A 479 -26.28 5.43 2.16
C HIS A 479 -26.25 6.79 2.89
N ASN A 480 -25.06 7.23 3.29
CA ASN A 480 -24.90 8.50 4.01
C ASN A 480 -24.65 9.71 3.07
N SER A 481 -24.81 9.54 1.75
CA SER A 481 -24.69 10.64 0.78
C SER A 481 -25.99 11.41 0.68
N LYS A 482 -25.91 12.74 0.56
CA LYS A 482 -27.03 13.64 0.38
C LYS A 482 -26.82 14.54 -0.82
N LEU A 483 -27.88 14.77 -1.58
CA LEU A 483 -27.95 15.78 -2.63
C LEU A 483 -28.72 16.98 -2.10
N ILE A 484 -28.13 18.17 -2.15
CA ILE A 484 -28.75 19.39 -1.63
C ILE A 484 -28.83 20.44 -2.74
N SER A 485 -30.03 20.99 -2.96
CA SER A 485 -30.25 22.12 -3.86
C SER A 485 -30.78 23.31 -3.06
N GLY A 486 -29.97 24.36 -2.94
CA GLY A 486 -30.23 25.45 -2.01
C GLY A 486 -30.31 24.98 -0.57
N LYS A 487 -31.49 25.04 0.06
CA LYS A 487 -31.74 24.55 1.43
C LYS A 487 -32.47 23.20 1.49
N LYS A 488 -32.84 22.62 0.33
CA LYS A 488 -33.67 21.42 0.25
C LYS A 488 -32.83 20.20 -0.10
N GLU A 489 -32.99 19.13 0.67
CA GLU A 489 -32.47 17.81 0.30
C GLU A 489 -33.31 17.24 -0.84
N LEU A 490 -32.65 16.72 -1.88
CA LEU A 490 -33.29 16.13 -3.05
C LEU A 490 -33.27 14.61 -2.93
N THR A 491 -34.42 14.00 -3.15
CA THR A 491 -34.50 12.55 -3.34
C THR A 491 -34.35 12.25 -4.83
N PRO A 492 -33.41 11.38 -5.22
CA PRO A 492 -33.28 10.95 -6.60
C PRO A 492 -34.55 10.24 -7.08
N ILE A 493 -34.92 10.43 -8.36
CA ILE A 493 -35.99 9.68 -9.03
C ILE A 493 -35.63 8.20 -9.09
N ARG A 494 -34.37 7.92 -9.43
CA ARG A 494 -33.78 6.57 -9.48
C ARG A 494 -32.27 6.62 -9.31
N LEU A 495 -31.70 5.50 -8.89
CA LEU A 495 -30.27 5.28 -8.86
C LEU A 495 -29.87 4.28 -9.95
N SER A 496 -28.70 4.47 -10.55
CA SER A 496 -28.13 3.46 -11.45
C SER A 496 -27.59 2.25 -10.66
N ASN A 497 -27.18 1.21 -11.37
CA ASN A 497 -26.59 0.00 -10.78
C ASN A 497 -25.31 0.27 -9.95
N ILE A 498 -24.62 1.38 -10.18
CA ILE A 498 -23.42 1.83 -9.46
C ILE A 498 -23.66 3.09 -8.64
N GLY A 499 -24.91 3.44 -8.38
CA GLY A 499 -25.31 4.50 -7.46
C GLY A 499 -25.34 5.92 -8.04
N LEU A 500 -25.42 6.10 -9.37
CA LEU A 500 -25.57 7.44 -9.92
C LEU A 500 -27.04 7.90 -9.84
N PRO A 501 -27.31 9.08 -9.28
CA PRO A 501 -28.67 9.60 -9.14
C PRO A 501 -29.19 10.21 -10.44
N THR A 502 -30.43 9.91 -10.79
CA THR A 502 -31.22 10.64 -11.78
C THR A 502 -32.15 11.60 -11.04
N ILE A 503 -32.16 12.86 -11.44
CA ILE A 503 -32.98 13.91 -10.83
C ILE A 503 -33.76 14.69 -11.88
N GLN A 504 -34.73 15.48 -11.44
CA GLN A 504 -35.45 16.44 -12.28
C GLN A 504 -34.66 17.74 -12.37
N GLN A 505 -34.21 18.14 -13.59
CA GLN A 505 -33.61 19.44 -13.84
C GLN A 505 -34.66 20.49 -14.22
N LYS A 506 -34.35 21.78 -13.97
CA LYS A 506 -35.12 22.92 -14.38
C LYS A 506 -34.47 23.63 -15.55
N VAL A 507 -35.21 24.37 -16.35
CA VAL A 507 -34.64 25.26 -17.38
C VAL A 507 -33.74 26.30 -16.71
N GLY A 508 -32.62 26.59 -17.33
CA GLY A 508 -31.64 27.54 -16.83
C GLY A 508 -30.54 26.88 -15.98
N LYS A 509 -29.94 27.66 -15.08
CA LYS A 509 -28.85 27.21 -14.20
C LYS A 509 -29.38 26.28 -13.11
N ASN A 510 -28.80 25.08 -13.04
CA ASN A 510 -29.00 24.13 -11.96
C ASN A 510 -27.72 24.03 -11.13
N THR A 511 -27.87 23.91 -9.80
CA THR A 511 -26.74 23.75 -8.87
C THR A 511 -27.15 22.76 -7.78
N ILE A 512 -26.28 21.78 -7.53
CA ILE A 512 -26.47 20.75 -6.52
C ILE A 512 -25.15 20.52 -5.78
N HIS A 513 -25.26 20.30 -4.47
CA HIS A 513 -24.14 19.92 -3.62
C HIS A 513 -24.26 18.45 -3.24
N LEU A 514 -23.18 17.68 -3.47
CA LEU A 514 -23.02 16.35 -2.91
C LEU A 514 -22.32 16.47 -1.56
N ARG A 515 -22.97 15.98 -0.52
CA ARG A 515 -22.47 15.92 0.84
C ARG A 515 -22.47 14.47 1.33
N TYR A 516 -21.52 14.10 2.16
CA TYR A 516 -21.50 12.83 2.88
C TYR A 516 -21.61 13.11 4.38
N ASP A 517 -22.68 12.65 5.02
CA ASP A 517 -22.97 12.90 6.42
C ASP A 517 -22.79 11.61 7.25
N PRO A 518 -21.55 11.33 7.71
CA PRO A 518 -21.34 10.18 8.57
C PRO A 518 -22.01 10.39 9.93
N PRO A 519 -22.33 9.32 10.67
CA PRO A 519 -22.81 9.43 12.04
C PRO A 519 -21.90 10.30 12.91
N SER A 520 -22.49 11.10 13.80
CA SER A 520 -21.78 12.10 14.62
C SER A 520 -20.64 11.53 15.47
N TYR A 521 -20.72 10.25 15.87
CA TYR A 521 -19.66 9.59 16.63
C TYR A 521 -18.34 9.46 15.82
N MET A 522 -18.38 9.52 14.49
CA MET A 522 -17.16 9.44 13.67
C MET A 522 -16.20 10.59 13.94
N MET A 523 -16.69 11.75 14.28
CA MET A 523 -15.85 12.89 14.65
C MET A 523 -15.04 12.60 15.92
N PHE A 524 -15.68 11.95 16.92
CA PHE A 524 -14.99 11.50 18.13
C PHE A 524 -13.95 10.40 17.83
N VAL A 525 -14.27 9.46 16.94
CA VAL A 525 -13.34 8.40 16.50
C VAL A 525 -12.09 8.99 15.86
N PHE A 526 -12.23 9.97 14.97
CA PHE A 526 -11.09 10.64 14.33
C PHE A 526 -10.26 11.46 15.31
N ALA A 527 -10.91 12.24 16.16
CA ALA A 527 -10.24 13.01 17.21
C ALA A 527 -9.46 12.09 18.16
N PHE A 528 -10.07 11.01 18.63
CA PHE A 528 -9.43 10.04 19.53
C PHE A 528 -8.22 9.36 18.87
N CYS A 529 -8.35 8.90 17.62
CA CYS A 529 -7.25 8.28 16.89
C CYS A 529 -6.08 9.27 16.70
N THR A 530 -6.38 10.51 16.28
CA THR A 530 -5.38 11.58 16.09
C THR A 530 -4.66 11.92 17.38
N LEU A 531 -5.40 12.10 18.49
CA LEU A 531 -4.82 12.36 19.81
C LEU A 531 -3.96 11.18 20.29
N SER A 532 -4.35 9.95 20.00
CA SER A 532 -3.57 8.74 20.33
C SER A 532 -2.22 8.72 19.60
N TRP A 533 -2.19 9.03 18.30
CA TRP A 533 -0.95 9.16 17.52
C TRP A 533 -0.09 10.32 18.03
N PHE A 534 -0.69 11.47 18.34
CA PHE A 534 0.02 12.62 18.87
C PHE A 534 0.64 12.32 20.24
N SER A 535 -0.11 11.68 21.14
CA SER A 535 0.36 11.25 22.45
C SER A 535 1.53 10.26 22.35
N LEU A 536 1.45 9.31 21.41
CA LEU A 536 2.56 8.40 21.13
C LEU A 536 3.80 9.15 20.65
N PHE A 537 3.63 10.12 19.74
CA PHE A 537 4.74 10.95 19.25
C PHE A 537 5.41 11.74 20.37
N LEU A 538 4.64 12.38 21.23
CA LEU A 538 5.15 13.11 22.41
C LEU A 538 5.90 12.17 23.38
N PHE A 539 5.34 10.99 23.64
CA PHE A 539 5.97 9.99 24.49
C PHE A 539 7.32 9.52 23.91
N CYS A 540 7.39 9.27 22.61
CA CYS A 540 8.64 8.89 21.95
C CYS A 540 9.67 10.03 21.99
N GLY A 541 9.25 11.28 21.78
CA GLY A 541 10.10 12.47 21.86
C GLY A 541 10.65 12.67 23.28
N TYR A 542 9.80 12.57 24.30
CA TYR A 542 10.20 12.65 25.71
C TYR A 542 11.23 11.56 26.09
N ARG A 543 10.99 10.31 25.69
CA ARG A 543 11.93 9.20 25.90
C ARG A 543 13.27 9.39 25.17
N PHE A 544 13.25 10.02 24.01
CA PHE A 544 14.47 10.35 23.28
C PHE A 544 15.27 11.44 23.99
N TRP A 545 14.60 12.47 24.51
CA TRP A 545 15.22 13.55 25.25
C TRP A 545 15.86 13.07 26.57
N GLN A 546 15.19 12.18 27.32
CA GLN A 546 15.75 11.59 28.55
C GLN A 546 16.99 10.71 28.33
N ARG A 547 17.25 10.25 27.12
CA ARG A 547 18.41 9.39 26.80
C ARG A 547 19.64 10.16 26.30
N LYS A 548 19.51 11.45 26.06
CA LYS A 548 20.62 12.37 25.77
C LYS A 548 21.18 12.96 27.06
#